data_e37bb52d0259401d15d71e6507dd72b6
#
_entry.id   e37bb52d0259401d15d71e6507dd72b6
#
_cell.length_a   1.000
_cell.length_b   1.000
_cell.length_c   1.000
_cell.angle_alpha   90.00
_cell.angle_beta   90.00
_cell.angle_gamma   90.00
#
_symmetry.space_group_name_H-M   'P 1'
#
loop_
_entity.id
_entity.type
_entity.pdbx_description
1 polymer ?
#
loop_
_entity_poly.entity_id
_entity_poly.type
_entity_poly.pdbx_seq_one_letter_code
_entity_poly.pdbx_strand_id
1 'polypeptide(L)'
;GVFGIYNPHGEEAASSIYYGLSSLQHRGQESCGIAVFDTSGPKGNMNVQRGMGLVSEVFKEDVLSNMKGNLGIGHVRYSTTGAATLSNAQPLVLNYIKGTLALAHNGNLVNTEELRNELAQNGAIFHTTTDSEVIAYYIARERVRTKSVEEAIMKTAEKIKGAYGLVIASPRKLIGVRDPLGLKPLC
;
A
#
# COMPACT_ATOMS: atom_id res chain seq x y z
N GLY A 1 -4.16 -6.32 7.86
CA GLY A 1 -3.75 -7.37 6.92
C GLY A 1 -3.51 -6.80 5.53
N VAL A 2 -2.60 -7.40 4.80
CA VAL A 2 -2.24 -7.00 3.43
C VAL A 2 -2.46 -8.16 2.47
N PHE A 3 -2.83 -7.83 1.23
CA PHE A 3 -3.01 -8.80 0.15
C PHE A 3 -2.54 -8.18 -1.17
N GLY A 4 -1.98 -9.00 -2.07
CA GLY A 4 -1.60 -8.56 -3.41
C GLY A 4 -1.72 -9.69 -4.42
N ILE A 5 -2.13 -9.36 -5.64
CA ILE A 5 -2.28 -10.31 -6.74
C ILE A 5 -1.89 -9.68 -8.09
N TYR A 6 -1.33 -10.52 -8.95
CA TYR A 6 -1.13 -10.22 -10.36
C TYR A 6 -1.68 -11.37 -11.20
N ASN A 7 -2.60 -11.05 -12.10
CA ASN A 7 -3.22 -11.98 -13.02
C ASN A 7 -2.66 -11.77 -14.43
N PRO A 8 -1.68 -12.57 -14.87
CA PRO A 8 -0.98 -12.35 -16.15
C PRO A 8 -1.89 -12.55 -17.36
N HIS A 9 -2.99 -13.27 -17.20
CA HIS A 9 -3.96 -13.54 -18.27
C HIS A 9 -5.05 -12.47 -18.42
N GLY A 10 -4.95 -11.36 -17.70
CA GLY A 10 -5.86 -10.23 -17.82
C GLY A 10 -7.14 -10.32 -16.98
N GLU A 11 -7.24 -11.32 -16.09
CA GLU A 11 -8.38 -11.43 -15.18
C GLU A 11 -8.40 -10.28 -14.16
N GLU A 12 -9.60 -9.81 -13.81
CA GLU A 12 -9.77 -8.70 -12.88
C GLU A 12 -9.27 -9.04 -11.48
N ALA A 13 -8.35 -8.23 -10.96
CA ALA A 13 -7.74 -8.45 -9.66
C ALA A 13 -8.65 -8.08 -8.48
N ALA A 14 -9.59 -7.14 -8.67
CA ALA A 14 -10.41 -6.60 -7.60
C ALA A 14 -11.20 -7.65 -6.83
N SER A 15 -11.85 -8.59 -7.54
CA SER A 15 -12.62 -9.68 -6.93
C SER A 15 -11.74 -10.62 -6.10
N SER A 16 -10.56 -10.98 -6.62
CA SER A 16 -9.62 -11.82 -5.89
C SER A 16 -9.11 -11.13 -4.62
N ILE A 17 -8.85 -9.82 -4.69
CA ILE A 17 -8.45 -9.02 -3.53
C ILE A 17 -9.59 -8.92 -2.52
N TYR A 18 -10.83 -8.72 -2.96
CA TYR A 18 -12.00 -8.71 -2.10
C TYR A 18 -12.10 -9.99 -1.25
N TYR A 19 -11.99 -11.17 -1.88
CA TYR A 19 -12.03 -12.44 -1.15
C TYR A 19 -10.81 -12.63 -0.24
N GLY A 20 -9.62 -12.23 -0.68
CA GLY A 20 -8.42 -12.23 0.14
C GLY A 20 -8.55 -11.35 1.39
N LEU A 21 -9.07 -10.13 1.23
CA LEU A 21 -9.32 -9.22 2.35
C LEU A 21 -10.45 -9.71 3.26
N SER A 22 -11.50 -10.32 2.71
CA SER A 22 -12.59 -10.93 3.50
C SER A 22 -12.06 -12.05 4.40
N SER A 23 -11.13 -12.86 3.88
CA SER A 23 -10.46 -13.91 4.67
C SER A 23 -9.53 -13.31 5.74
N LEU A 24 -9.00 -12.12 5.52
CA LEU A 24 -8.14 -11.37 6.45
C LEU A 24 -8.93 -10.41 7.36
N GLN A 25 -10.26 -10.36 7.28
CA GLN A 25 -11.11 -9.39 8.01
C GLN A 25 -10.88 -9.40 9.52
N HIS A 26 -10.58 -10.57 10.09
CA HIS A 26 -10.24 -10.73 11.52
C HIS A 26 -8.96 -9.97 11.92
N ARG A 27 -8.15 -9.53 10.96
CA ARG A 27 -6.91 -8.75 11.17
C ARG A 27 -7.10 -7.24 11.06
N GLY A 28 -8.31 -6.78 10.76
CA GLY A 28 -8.63 -5.35 10.69
C GLY A 28 -10.09 -5.12 10.33
N GLN A 29 -10.78 -4.31 11.12
CA GLN A 29 -12.23 -4.04 10.98
C GLN A 29 -12.54 -2.54 10.94
N GLU A 30 -11.53 -1.68 11.03
CA GLU A 30 -11.71 -0.24 11.08
C GLU A 30 -11.91 0.37 9.70
N SER A 31 -11.05 0.00 8.78
CA SER A 31 -11.12 0.46 7.40
C SER A 31 -10.52 -0.57 6.46
N CYS A 32 -10.88 -0.48 5.20
CA CYS A 32 -10.33 -1.32 4.16
C CYS A 32 -10.15 -0.55 2.86
N GLY A 33 -9.35 -1.09 1.95
CA GLY A 33 -9.14 -0.50 0.65
C GLY A 33 -8.52 -1.45 -0.34
N ILE A 34 -8.77 -1.16 -1.61
CA ILE A 34 -8.24 -1.88 -2.78
C ILE A 34 -7.71 -0.85 -3.76
N ALA A 35 -6.53 -1.12 -4.31
CA ALA A 35 -5.99 -0.40 -5.45
C ALA A 35 -5.65 -1.40 -6.56
N VAL A 36 -6.12 -1.14 -7.78
CA VAL A 36 -5.86 -1.98 -8.96
C VAL A 36 -5.23 -1.18 -10.08
N PHE A 37 -4.40 -1.84 -10.85
CA PHE A 37 -3.73 -1.30 -12.04
C PHE A 37 -4.06 -2.17 -13.25
N ASP A 38 -4.33 -1.53 -14.38
CA ASP A 38 -4.35 -2.17 -15.67
C ASP A 38 -2.94 -2.15 -16.27
N THR A 39 -2.30 -3.31 -16.32
CA THR A 39 -0.93 -3.44 -16.84
C THR A 39 -0.85 -3.38 -18.36
N SER A 40 -1.97 -3.51 -19.06
CA SER A 40 -2.04 -3.43 -20.54
C SER A 40 -2.12 -2.00 -21.05
N GLY A 41 -2.51 -1.05 -20.20
CA GLY A 41 -2.68 0.35 -20.55
C GLY A 41 -1.36 1.14 -20.66
N PRO A 42 -1.34 2.25 -21.41
CA PRO A 42 -0.11 2.97 -21.76
C PRO A 42 0.60 3.67 -20.60
N LYS A 43 0.07 3.72 -19.39
CA LYS A 43 0.74 4.25 -18.16
C LYS A 43 0.13 3.69 -16.88
N GLY A 44 -0.54 2.52 -16.95
CA GLY A 44 -1.17 1.91 -15.80
C GLY A 44 -2.25 2.81 -15.21
N ASN A 45 -3.44 2.74 -15.77
CA ASN A 45 -4.59 3.34 -15.10
C ASN A 45 -4.74 2.66 -13.73
N MET A 46 -4.81 3.48 -12.70
CA MET A 46 -5.05 2.99 -11.35
C MET A 46 -6.46 3.38 -10.93
N ASN A 47 -7.16 2.43 -10.35
CA ASN A 47 -8.41 2.66 -9.64
C ASN A 47 -8.18 2.33 -8.17
N VAL A 48 -8.54 3.24 -7.28
CA VAL A 48 -8.44 3.06 -5.83
C VAL A 48 -9.75 3.38 -5.15
N GLN A 49 -10.19 2.47 -4.29
CA GLN A 49 -11.34 2.67 -3.42
C GLN A 49 -10.95 2.32 -1.99
N ARG A 50 -11.33 3.19 -1.04
CA ARG A 50 -11.10 3.01 0.39
C ARG A 50 -12.35 3.41 1.15
N GLY A 51 -12.59 2.75 2.29
CA GLY A 51 -13.73 3.08 3.14
C GLY A 51 -13.50 2.71 4.59
N MET A 52 -14.28 3.34 5.47
CA MET A 52 -14.37 2.94 6.86
C MET A 52 -15.35 1.77 6.98
N GLY A 53 -15.04 0.79 7.84
CA GLY A 53 -15.87 -0.39 8.06
C GLY A 53 -15.33 -1.65 7.42
N LEU A 54 -16.19 -2.65 7.31
CA LEU A 54 -15.85 -3.99 6.83
C LEU A 54 -15.73 -4.04 5.30
N VAL A 55 -14.99 -5.02 4.81
CA VAL A 55 -14.80 -5.24 3.37
C VAL A 55 -16.14 -5.37 2.64
N SER A 56 -17.08 -6.13 3.20
CA SER A 56 -18.43 -6.31 2.64
C SER A 56 -19.33 -5.06 2.68
N GLU A 57 -19.00 -4.10 3.53
CA GLU A 57 -19.74 -2.83 3.62
C GLU A 57 -19.23 -1.82 2.58
N VAL A 58 -17.92 -1.76 2.39
CA VAL A 58 -17.25 -0.82 1.49
C VAL A 58 -17.30 -1.27 0.03
N PHE A 59 -17.11 -2.57 -0.23
CA PHE A 59 -17.00 -3.12 -1.57
C PHE A 59 -18.28 -3.87 -1.96
N LYS A 60 -19.26 -3.13 -2.45
CA LYS A 60 -20.46 -3.69 -3.09
C LYS A 60 -20.14 -4.11 -4.53
N GLU A 61 -21.03 -4.90 -5.13
CA GLU A 61 -20.86 -5.44 -6.48
C GLU A 61 -20.64 -4.35 -7.54
N ASP A 62 -21.36 -3.25 -7.43
CA ASP A 62 -21.23 -2.08 -8.31
C ASP A 62 -19.86 -1.40 -8.17
N VAL A 63 -19.30 -1.33 -6.96
CA VAL A 63 -17.96 -0.80 -6.73
C VAL A 63 -16.91 -1.73 -7.36
N LEU A 64 -16.98 -3.03 -7.08
CA LEU A 64 -16.02 -4.01 -7.58
C LEU A 64 -16.04 -4.11 -9.12
N SER A 65 -17.22 -4.09 -9.73
CA SER A 65 -17.37 -4.16 -11.18
C SER A 65 -16.74 -2.98 -11.94
N ASN A 66 -16.60 -1.84 -11.26
CA ASN A 66 -15.95 -0.64 -11.80
C ASN A 66 -14.43 -0.60 -11.56
N MET A 67 -13.89 -1.49 -10.72
CA MET A 67 -12.46 -1.56 -10.41
C MET A 67 -11.71 -2.46 -11.40
N LYS A 68 -11.43 -1.92 -12.59
CA LYS A 68 -10.75 -2.63 -13.68
C LYS A 68 -9.24 -2.66 -13.49
N GLY A 69 -8.64 -3.82 -13.71
CA GLY A 69 -7.20 -4.03 -13.63
C GLY A 69 -6.82 -5.45 -13.22
N ASN A 70 -5.69 -5.92 -13.71
CA ASN A 70 -5.20 -7.28 -13.52
C ASN A 70 -4.05 -7.40 -12.48
N LEU A 71 -3.62 -6.28 -11.92
CA LEU A 71 -2.65 -6.20 -10.83
C LEU A 71 -3.22 -5.34 -9.72
N GLY A 72 -3.12 -5.77 -8.48
CA GLY A 72 -3.61 -4.93 -7.40
C GLY A 72 -3.18 -5.36 -6.02
N ILE A 73 -3.46 -4.50 -5.06
CA ILE A 73 -3.19 -4.69 -3.64
C ILE A 73 -4.39 -4.27 -2.81
N GLY A 74 -4.51 -4.88 -1.64
CA GLY A 74 -5.56 -4.56 -0.68
C GLY A 74 -5.06 -4.52 0.75
N HIS A 75 -5.82 -3.83 1.59
CA HIS A 75 -5.54 -3.68 3.01
C HIS A 75 -6.81 -3.74 3.86
N VAL A 76 -6.74 -4.39 5.01
CA VAL A 76 -7.69 -4.25 6.13
C VAL A 76 -6.92 -3.71 7.34
N ARG A 77 -7.41 -2.60 7.90
CA ARG A 77 -6.73 -1.85 8.97
C ARG A 77 -7.30 -2.18 10.32
N TYR A 78 -6.40 -2.39 11.26
CA TYR A 78 -6.64 -2.34 12.70
C TYR A 78 -5.78 -1.21 13.27
N SER A 79 -6.37 -0.26 13.98
CA SER A 79 -5.63 0.88 14.55
C SER A 79 -4.66 0.42 15.62
N THR A 80 -3.37 0.51 15.31
CA THR A 80 -2.30 0.43 16.32
C THR A 80 -1.72 1.80 16.60
N THR A 81 -1.65 2.66 15.57
CA THR A 81 -1.17 4.05 15.62
C THR A 81 -1.96 4.90 14.63
N GLY A 82 -2.20 6.16 15.00
CA GLY A 82 -2.96 7.12 14.20
C GLY A 82 -4.48 7.05 14.41
N ALA A 83 -5.15 8.14 14.06
CA ALA A 83 -6.60 8.27 14.22
C ALA A 83 -7.37 7.33 13.28
N ALA A 84 -8.57 6.90 13.70
CA ALA A 84 -9.52 6.16 12.89
C ALA A 84 -10.21 7.10 11.89
N THR A 85 -9.50 7.47 10.83
CA THR A 85 -9.97 8.37 9.78
C THR A 85 -9.73 7.78 8.39
N LEU A 86 -10.55 8.17 7.44
CA LEU A 86 -10.43 7.72 6.05
C LEU A 86 -9.06 8.11 5.43
N SER A 87 -8.46 9.22 5.87
CA SER A 87 -7.13 9.63 5.41
C SER A 87 -6.04 8.59 5.74
N ASN A 88 -6.22 7.85 6.84
CA ASN A 88 -5.32 6.79 7.28
C ASN A 88 -5.64 5.41 6.68
N ALA A 89 -6.74 5.29 5.92
CA ALA A 89 -7.09 4.04 5.24
C ALA A 89 -6.09 3.75 4.12
N GLN A 90 -5.71 2.48 4.00
CA GLN A 90 -4.76 1.99 3.01
C GLN A 90 -5.49 1.18 1.93
N PRO A 91 -4.88 0.98 0.72
CA PRO A 91 -3.53 1.37 0.32
C PRO A 91 -3.34 2.88 0.23
N LEU A 92 -2.14 3.36 0.63
CA LEU A 92 -1.71 4.71 0.31
C LEU A 92 -1.30 4.80 -1.15
N VAL A 93 -1.69 5.88 -1.81
CA VAL A 93 -1.34 6.12 -3.20
C VAL A 93 -0.54 7.42 -3.30
N LEU A 94 0.61 7.33 -3.95
CA LEU A 94 1.45 8.48 -4.27
C LEU A 94 1.58 8.63 -5.77
N ASN A 95 1.32 9.84 -6.24
CA ASN A 95 1.67 10.27 -7.58
C ASN A 95 2.93 11.14 -7.49
N TYR A 96 3.98 10.73 -8.15
CA TYR A 96 5.27 11.43 -8.12
C TYR A 96 5.93 11.38 -9.50
N ILE A 97 7.07 12.04 -9.65
CA ILE A 97 7.71 12.27 -10.96
C ILE A 97 8.02 10.99 -11.77
N LYS A 98 8.10 9.82 -11.11
CA LYS A 98 8.35 8.53 -11.79
C LYS A 98 7.07 7.71 -12.03
N GLY A 99 5.91 8.25 -11.71
CA GLY A 99 4.61 7.60 -11.90
C GLY A 99 3.82 7.44 -10.62
N THR A 100 3.01 6.40 -10.55
CA THR A 100 2.14 6.10 -9.42
C THR A 100 2.66 4.89 -8.65
N LEU A 101 2.55 4.95 -7.33
CA LEU A 101 2.84 3.87 -6.40
C LEU A 101 1.68 3.70 -5.44
N ALA A 102 1.24 2.47 -5.23
CA ALA A 102 0.32 2.11 -4.16
C ALA A 102 1.04 1.23 -3.13
N LEU A 103 0.82 1.49 -1.84
CA LEU A 103 1.48 0.81 -0.74
C LEU A 103 0.49 0.38 0.32
N ALA A 104 0.53 -0.89 0.70
CA ALA A 104 -0.16 -1.47 1.85
C ALA A 104 0.88 -1.96 2.87
N HIS A 105 0.71 -1.58 4.13
CA HIS A 105 1.65 -1.85 5.23
C HIS A 105 0.94 -2.55 6.39
N ASN A 106 1.46 -3.67 6.79
CA ASN A 106 1.09 -4.37 8.02
C ASN A 106 2.29 -4.37 8.97
N GLY A 107 2.25 -3.56 9.99
CA GLY A 107 3.35 -3.45 10.95
C GLY A 107 3.38 -2.14 11.68
N ASN A 108 4.53 -1.86 12.26
CA ASN A 108 4.80 -0.61 12.95
C ASN A 108 6.30 -0.30 12.96
N LEU A 109 6.66 0.91 12.60
CA LEU A 109 8.04 1.39 12.69
C LEU A 109 8.31 1.98 14.07
N VAL A 110 9.51 1.74 14.59
CA VAL A 110 9.95 2.28 15.90
C VAL A 110 10.65 3.64 15.75
N ASN A 111 11.06 4.02 14.56
CA ASN A 111 11.74 5.29 14.27
C ASN A 111 10.92 6.25 13.39
N THR A 112 9.58 6.12 13.42
CA THR A 112 8.66 6.92 12.60
C THR A 112 8.86 8.43 12.80
N GLU A 113 8.94 8.86 14.05
CA GLU A 113 9.03 10.29 14.39
C GLU A 113 10.33 10.92 13.86
N GLU A 114 11.46 10.24 14.06
CA GLU A 114 12.77 10.65 13.55
C GLU A 114 12.71 10.84 12.00
N LEU A 115 12.22 9.82 11.31
CA LEU A 115 12.13 9.81 9.86
C LEU A 115 11.15 10.85 9.32
N ARG A 116 10.02 11.04 10.01
CA ARG A 116 9.01 12.06 9.66
C ARG A 116 9.60 13.45 9.79
N ASN A 117 10.33 13.74 10.85
CA ASN A 117 10.97 15.02 11.08
C ASN A 117 12.05 15.30 10.02
N GLU A 118 12.89 14.31 9.68
CA GLU A 118 13.86 14.43 8.58
C GLU A 118 13.18 14.80 7.26
N LEU A 119 12.10 14.12 6.92
CA LEU A 119 11.35 14.39 5.68
C LEU A 119 10.71 15.78 5.70
N ALA A 120 10.09 16.17 6.82
CA ALA A 120 9.44 17.48 6.95
C ALA A 120 10.44 18.64 6.83
N GLN A 121 11.63 18.52 7.44
CA GLN A 121 12.71 19.50 7.27
C GLN A 121 13.19 19.62 5.82
N ASN A 122 12.97 18.59 5.01
CA ASN A 122 13.28 18.58 3.58
C ASN A 122 12.04 18.89 2.69
N GLY A 123 10.98 19.47 3.28
CA GLY A 123 9.82 19.96 2.56
C GLY A 123 8.71 18.95 2.32
N ALA A 124 8.74 17.76 2.94
CA ALA A 124 7.62 16.82 2.84
C ALA A 124 6.39 17.33 3.62
N ILE A 125 5.23 17.27 2.98
CA ILE A 125 3.93 17.63 3.56
C ILE A 125 3.15 16.34 3.77
N PHE A 126 2.85 16.02 5.03
CA PHE A 126 2.14 14.81 5.40
C PHE A 126 0.62 15.03 5.46
N HIS A 127 -0.11 14.08 4.93
CA HIS A 127 -1.59 14.07 4.91
C HIS A 127 -2.20 13.06 5.88
N THR A 128 -1.37 12.13 6.37
CA THR A 128 -1.78 11.10 7.32
C THR A 128 -0.93 11.14 8.59
N THR A 129 -1.38 10.45 9.62
CA THR A 129 -0.61 10.28 10.86
C THR A 129 0.11 8.92 10.92
N THR A 130 0.08 8.16 9.82
CA THR A 130 0.63 6.79 9.76
C THR A 130 2.12 6.78 9.42
N ASP A 131 2.80 5.76 9.90
CA ASP A 131 4.17 5.41 9.51
C ASP A 131 4.27 4.94 8.05
N SER A 132 3.18 4.42 7.51
CA SER A 132 3.08 3.99 6.11
C SER A 132 3.35 5.13 5.13
N GLU A 133 2.93 6.35 5.45
CA GLU A 133 3.20 7.53 4.62
C GLU A 133 4.70 7.90 4.65
N VAL A 134 5.36 7.73 5.79
CA VAL A 134 6.81 7.92 5.91
C VAL A 134 7.55 6.93 4.99
N ILE A 135 7.17 5.65 5.02
CA ILE A 135 7.74 4.63 4.12
C ILE A 135 7.55 5.03 2.66
N ALA A 136 6.34 5.43 2.29
CA ALA A 136 6.00 5.80 0.92
C ALA A 136 6.80 7.02 0.43
N TYR A 137 6.98 8.04 1.28
CA TYR A 137 7.84 9.19 0.96
C TYR A 137 9.31 8.81 0.78
N TYR A 138 9.86 7.94 1.62
CA TYR A 138 11.23 7.46 1.46
C TYR A 138 11.41 6.70 0.15
N ILE A 139 10.49 5.80 -0.18
CA ILE A 139 10.54 5.08 -1.47
C ILE A 139 10.48 6.07 -2.65
N ALA A 140 9.58 7.04 -2.62
CA ALA A 140 9.46 8.04 -3.68
C ALA A 140 10.74 8.88 -3.82
N ARG A 141 11.32 9.32 -2.70
CA ARG A 141 12.58 10.08 -2.65
C ARG A 141 13.76 9.29 -3.21
N GLU A 142 13.94 8.06 -2.74
CA GLU A 142 15.02 7.20 -3.22
C GLU A 142 14.81 6.83 -4.70
N ARG A 143 13.57 6.66 -5.16
CA ARG A 143 13.29 6.32 -6.56
C ARG A 143 13.71 7.41 -7.55
N VAL A 144 13.77 8.66 -7.13
CA VAL A 144 14.31 9.74 -7.97
C VAL A 144 15.81 9.54 -8.26
N ARG A 145 16.53 8.92 -7.32
CA ARG A 145 17.98 8.73 -7.34
C ARG A 145 18.43 7.35 -7.79
N THR A 146 17.50 6.41 -7.95
CA THR A 146 17.76 5.01 -8.28
C THR A 146 17.26 4.64 -9.67
N LYS A 147 17.82 3.55 -10.23
CA LYS A 147 17.44 3.05 -11.54
C LYS A 147 16.11 2.30 -11.52
N SER A 148 15.78 1.65 -10.42
CA SER A 148 14.58 0.84 -10.28
C SER A 148 13.83 1.11 -8.97
N VAL A 149 12.55 0.70 -8.90
CA VAL A 149 11.76 0.81 -7.66
C VAL A 149 12.25 -0.18 -6.61
N GLU A 150 12.76 -1.32 -7.02
CA GLU A 150 13.34 -2.33 -6.13
C GLU A 150 14.56 -1.78 -5.39
N GLU A 151 15.46 -1.10 -6.12
CA GLU A 151 16.62 -0.45 -5.52
C GLU A 151 16.20 0.66 -4.53
N ALA A 152 15.17 1.44 -4.85
CA ALA A 152 14.62 2.44 -3.95
C ALA A 152 14.04 1.83 -2.68
N ILE A 153 13.33 0.71 -2.81
CA ILE A 153 12.77 -0.03 -1.68
C ILE A 153 13.89 -0.59 -0.79
N MET A 154 14.93 -1.17 -1.37
CA MET A 154 16.09 -1.70 -0.61
C MET A 154 16.76 -0.59 0.20
N LYS A 155 17.03 0.59 -0.42
CA LYS A 155 17.59 1.75 0.29
C LYS A 155 16.68 2.28 1.38
N THR A 156 15.36 2.21 1.18
CA THR A 156 14.38 2.58 2.21
C THR A 156 14.42 1.58 3.36
N ALA A 157 14.52 0.27 3.07
CA ALA A 157 14.60 -0.77 4.08
C ALA A 157 15.83 -0.67 5.00
N GLU A 158 16.93 -0.06 4.53
CA GLU A 158 18.11 0.23 5.35
C GLU A 158 17.86 1.32 6.40
N LYS A 159 16.85 2.18 6.17
CA LYS A 159 16.54 3.34 7.05
C LYS A 159 15.42 3.05 8.03
N ILE A 160 14.38 2.33 7.60
CA ILE A 160 13.22 2.04 8.43
C ILE A 160 13.54 0.93 9.43
N LYS A 161 13.11 1.13 10.69
CA LYS A 161 13.32 0.16 11.79
C LYS A 161 11.98 -0.26 12.35
N GLY A 162 11.79 -1.55 12.56
CA GLY A 162 10.55 -2.10 13.13
C GLY A 162 10.14 -3.41 12.48
N ALA A 163 8.93 -3.83 12.78
CA ALA A 163 8.32 -5.02 12.21
C ALA A 163 7.36 -4.61 11.09
N TYR A 164 7.59 -5.08 9.86
CA TYR A 164 6.75 -4.70 8.73
C TYR A 164 6.63 -5.79 7.67
N GLY A 165 5.44 -5.91 7.11
CA GLY A 165 5.18 -6.56 5.84
C GLY A 165 4.56 -5.53 4.90
N LEU A 166 5.18 -5.29 3.75
CA LEU A 166 4.69 -4.34 2.76
C LEU A 166 4.26 -5.09 1.50
N VAL A 167 3.16 -4.63 0.92
CA VAL A 167 2.79 -4.99 -0.44
C VAL A 167 2.68 -3.70 -1.24
N ILE A 168 3.48 -3.61 -2.30
CA ILE A 168 3.65 -2.42 -3.10
C ILE A 168 3.28 -2.74 -4.53
N ALA A 169 2.44 -1.91 -5.13
CA ALA A 169 2.08 -1.99 -6.53
C ALA A 169 2.49 -0.72 -7.28
N SER A 170 2.99 -0.91 -8.46
CA SER A 170 3.19 0.12 -9.47
C SER A 170 2.48 -0.32 -10.77
N PRO A 171 2.39 0.51 -11.81
CA PRO A 171 1.68 0.13 -13.04
C PRO A 171 2.07 -1.20 -13.68
N ARG A 172 3.23 -1.76 -13.33
CA ARG A 172 3.75 -3.00 -13.95
C ARG A 172 4.41 -3.96 -12.98
N LYS A 173 4.40 -3.67 -11.67
CA LYS A 173 5.10 -4.50 -10.68
C LYS A 173 4.28 -4.66 -9.42
N LEU A 174 4.26 -5.89 -8.93
CA LEU A 174 3.82 -6.23 -7.59
C LEU A 174 5.04 -6.67 -6.79
N ILE A 175 5.26 -6.08 -5.63
CA ILE A 175 6.46 -6.29 -4.81
C ILE A 175 6.03 -6.56 -3.38
N GLY A 176 6.47 -7.70 -2.84
CA GLY A 176 6.39 -8.00 -1.41
C GLY A 176 7.69 -7.65 -0.71
N VAL A 177 7.60 -7.04 0.46
CA VAL A 177 8.77 -6.71 1.29
C VAL A 177 8.50 -7.14 2.72
N ARG A 178 9.47 -7.80 3.32
CA ARG A 178 9.40 -8.27 4.70
C ARG A 178 10.53 -7.66 5.53
N ASP A 179 10.28 -7.38 6.79
CA ASP A 179 11.32 -6.88 7.69
C ASP A 179 12.49 -7.88 7.80
N PRO A 180 13.72 -7.39 8.06
CA PRO A 180 14.92 -8.25 8.05
C PRO A 180 14.90 -9.38 9.08
N LEU A 181 14.15 -9.22 10.18
CA LEU A 181 14.01 -10.22 11.22
C LEU A 181 12.84 -11.18 10.96
N GLY A 182 12.03 -10.90 9.93
CA GLY A 182 10.88 -11.72 9.59
C GLY A 182 9.77 -11.73 10.65
N LEU A 183 9.64 -10.65 11.42
CA LEU A 183 8.66 -10.54 12.50
C LEU A 183 7.22 -10.50 12.00
N LYS A 184 6.99 -9.88 10.84
CA LYS A 184 5.68 -9.91 10.18
C LYS A 184 5.66 -11.00 9.11
N PRO A 185 4.70 -11.95 9.18
CA PRO A 185 4.57 -12.97 8.14
C PRO A 185 4.14 -12.33 6.82
N LEU A 186 4.75 -12.77 5.74
CA LEU A 186 4.36 -12.50 4.36
C LEU A 186 4.62 -13.78 3.55
N CYS A 187 3.59 -14.32 2.90
CA CYS A 187 3.62 -15.54 2.10
C CYS A 187 2.93 -15.32 0.75
#